data_c083b9fa8d2c4ff7564a27e1dbd4a5bd
#
_entry.id   c083b9fa8d2c4ff7564a27e1dbd4a5bd
#
_cell.length_a   1.000
_cell.length_b   1.000
_cell.length_c   1.000
_cell.angle_alpha   90.00
_cell.angle_beta   90.00
_cell.angle_gamma   90.00
#
_symmetry.space_group_name_H-M   'P 1'
#
loop_
_entity.id
_entity.type
_entity.pdbx_description
1 polymer ?
#
loop_
_entity_poly.entity_id
_entity_poly.type
_entity_poly.pdbx_seq_one_letter_code
_entity_poly.pdbx_strand_id
1 'polypeptide(L)'
;LQQWTEDVIQALVKEGLSKHLSHNLCLSGGVSLNCVAITKIYDWFPEIKNIYTPPVPYDAGLPIGAAQYIYHNELGNPRVKWDDKSPTYLGEIYVMMIKL
;
A
#
# COMPACT_ATOMS: atom_id res chain seq x y z
N LEU A 1 9.46 -4.36 -21.10
CA LEU A 1 8.59 -3.47 -20.30
C LEU A 1 8.79 -3.67 -18.79
N GLN A 2 8.86 -4.92 -18.30
CA GLN A 2 9.10 -5.21 -16.89
C GLN A 2 10.44 -4.64 -16.41
N GLN A 3 11.52 -4.83 -17.16
CA GLN A 3 12.83 -4.30 -16.82
C GLN A 3 12.82 -2.77 -16.73
N TRP A 4 12.18 -2.11 -17.66
CA TRP A 4 12.04 -0.66 -17.63
C TRP A 4 11.29 -0.16 -16.39
N THR A 5 10.22 -0.87 -16.02
CA THR A 5 9.45 -0.57 -14.80
C THR A 5 10.33 -0.72 -13.54
N GLU A 6 11.13 -1.79 -13.49
CA GLU A 6 12.06 -2.02 -12.38
C GLU A 6 13.13 -0.94 -12.30
N ASP A 7 13.69 -0.51 -13.44
CA ASP A 7 14.69 0.56 -13.48
C ASP A 7 14.14 1.89 -12.99
N VAL A 8 12.89 2.22 -13.35
CA VAL A 8 12.22 3.43 -12.88
C VAL A 8 11.96 3.38 -11.37
N ILE A 9 11.45 2.26 -10.87
CA ILE A 9 11.21 2.07 -9.43
C ILE A 9 12.53 2.21 -8.66
N GLN A 10 13.58 1.56 -9.13
CA GLN A 10 14.90 1.63 -8.51
C GLN A 10 15.43 3.08 -8.45
N ALA A 11 15.28 3.83 -9.53
CA ALA A 11 15.70 5.22 -9.58
C ALA A 11 14.92 6.10 -8.60
N LEU A 12 13.60 5.93 -8.52
CA LEU A 12 12.74 6.69 -7.61
C LEU A 12 13.04 6.38 -6.14
N VAL A 13 13.19 5.11 -5.79
CA VAL A 13 13.54 4.70 -4.42
C VAL A 13 14.90 5.24 -4.03
N LYS A 14 15.90 5.14 -4.91
CA LYS A 14 17.24 5.69 -4.70
C LYS A 14 17.19 7.20 -4.44
N GLU A 15 16.42 7.93 -5.22
CA GLU A 15 16.25 9.37 -5.03
C GLU A 15 15.57 9.68 -3.69
N GLY A 16 14.52 8.94 -3.34
CA GLY A 16 13.82 9.09 -2.05
C GLY A 16 14.76 8.86 -0.86
N LEU A 17 15.55 7.78 -0.89
CA LEU A 17 16.53 7.48 0.16
C LEU A 17 17.64 8.53 0.27
N SER A 18 18.05 9.15 -0.83
CA SER A 18 19.05 10.22 -0.79
C SER A 18 18.54 11.50 -0.11
N LYS A 19 17.23 11.72 -0.09
CA LYS A 19 16.58 12.91 0.49
C LYS A 19 16.06 12.69 1.90
N HIS A 20 15.81 11.45 2.29
CA HIS A 20 15.18 11.11 3.56
C HIS A 20 15.92 9.96 4.26
N LEU A 21 16.08 10.10 5.58
CA LEU A 21 16.78 9.12 6.41
C LEU A 21 15.91 7.96 6.92
N SER A 22 14.72 7.78 6.35
CA SER A 22 13.83 6.70 6.77
C SER A 22 14.26 5.36 6.19
N HIS A 23 14.16 4.31 7.00
CA HIS A 23 14.31 2.91 6.57
C HIS A 23 12.97 2.25 6.25
N ASN A 24 11.88 3.01 6.30
CA ASN A 24 10.52 2.54 6.00
C ASN A 24 10.05 3.17 4.70
N LEU A 25 9.55 2.34 3.80
CA LEU A 25 9.06 2.74 2.49
C LEU A 25 7.56 2.48 2.39
N CYS A 26 6.80 3.49 2.01
CA CYS A 26 5.38 3.34 1.67
C CYS A 26 5.22 3.48 0.16
N LEU A 27 4.50 2.54 -0.43
CA LEU A 27 4.24 2.49 -1.87
C LEU A 27 2.74 2.55 -2.12
N SER A 28 2.33 3.37 -3.08
CA SER A 28 0.94 3.48 -3.53
C SER A 28 0.91 3.70 -5.05
N GLY A 29 -0.28 3.57 -5.64
CA GLY A 29 -0.46 3.57 -7.08
C GLY A 29 -0.51 2.16 -7.65
N GLY A 30 -1.10 2.00 -8.85
CA GLY A 30 -1.30 0.69 -9.48
C GLY A 30 -0.01 -0.11 -9.70
N VAL A 31 1.11 0.57 -9.95
CA VAL A 31 2.43 -0.08 -10.14
C VAL A 31 2.91 -0.80 -8.88
N SER A 32 2.47 -0.40 -7.69
CA SER A 32 2.81 -1.08 -6.44
C SER A 32 2.22 -2.49 -6.31
N LEU A 33 1.33 -2.89 -7.23
CA LEU A 33 0.85 -4.28 -7.36
C LEU A 33 1.84 -5.20 -8.09
N ASN A 34 2.89 -4.64 -8.68
CA ASN A 34 3.92 -5.43 -9.33
C ASN A 34 4.81 -6.13 -8.29
N CYS A 35 4.35 -7.31 -7.82
CA CYS A 35 5.02 -8.05 -6.76
C CYS A 35 6.46 -8.42 -7.09
N VAL A 36 6.78 -8.65 -8.38
CA VAL A 36 8.16 -8.95 -8.81
C VAL A 36 9.09 -7.77 -8.55
N ALA A 37 8.69 -6.57 -8.96
CA ALA A 37 9.49 -5.37 -8.76
C ALA A 37 9.59 -5.00 -7.26
N ILE A 38 8.47 -5.08 -6.53
CA ILE A 38 8.43 -4.71 -5.11
C ILE A 38 9.32 -5.63 -4.27
N THR A 39 9.33 -6.93 -4.54
CA THR A 39 10.20 -7.88 -3.83
C THR A 39 11.68 -7.57 -4.04
N LYS A 40 12.07 -7.14 -5.24
CA LYS A 40 13.45 -6.78 -5.56
C LYS A 40 13.97 -5.53 -4.83
N ILE A 41 13.09 -4.70 -4.31
CA ILE A 41 13.50 -3.49 -3.58
C ILE A 41 14.39 -3.83 -2.38
N TYR A 42 14.10 -4.91 -1.66
CA TYR A 42 14.94 -5.36 -0.54
C TYR A 42 16.35 -5.79 -0.98
N ASP A 43 16.46 -6.37 -2.18
CA ASP A 43 17.74 -6.78 -2.74
C ASP A 43 18.56 -5.56 -3.23
N TRP A 44 17.87 -4.59 -3.83
CA TRP A 44 18.53 -3.37 -4.33
C TRP A 44 18.94 -2.41 -3.20
N PHE A 45 18.16 -2.36 -2.12
CA PHE A 45 18.33 -1.41 -1.02
C PHE A 45 18.24 -2.13 0.34
N PRO A 46 19.35 -2.78 0.77
CA PRO A 46 19.38 -3.53 2.05
C PRO A 46 19.11 -2.65 3.29
N GLU A 47 19.25 -1.34 3.17
CA GLU A 47 18.94 -0.38 4.23
C GLU A 47 17.43 -0.24 4.51
N ILE A 48 16.56 -0.62 3.56
CA ILE A 48 15.12 -0.62 3.76
C ILE A 48 14.73 -1.80 4.65
N LYS A 49 14.08 -1.48 5.77
CA LYS A 49 13.64 -2.48 6.75
C LYS A 49 12.20 -2.91 6.55
N ASN A 50 11.34 -1.97 6.18
CA ASN A 50 9.92 -2.23 6.03
C ASN A 50 9.40 -1.59 4.75
N ILE A 51 8.60 -2.34 4.00
CA ILE A 51 7.82 -1.84 2.87
C ILE A 51 6.35 -2.02 3.21
N TYR A 52 5.59 -0.94 3.12
CA TYR A 52 4.14 -0.96 3.27
C TYR A 52 3.47 -0.59 1.97
N THR A 53 2.57 -1.44 1.53
CA THR A 53 1.65 -1.17 0.42
C THR A 53 0.23 -1.32 0.95
N PRO A 54 -0.65 -0.32 0.81
CA PRO A 54 -2.02 -0.45 1.27
C PRO A 54 -2.75 -1.58 0.53
N PRO A 55 -3.80 -2.17 1.13
CA PRO A 55 -4.54 -3.29 0.52
C PRO A 55 -5.16 -2.97 -0.83
N VAL A 56 -5.48 -1.69 -1.06
CA VAL A 56 -6.06 -1.19 -2.30
C VAL A 56 -5.22 0.01 -2.78
N PRO A 57 -4.03 -0.25 -3.36
CA PRO A 57 -3.08 0.81 -3.69
C PRO A 57 -3.41 1.56 -4.99
N TYR A 58 -4.35 1.06 -5.80
CA TYR A 58 -4.77 1.60 -7.09
C TYR A 58 -6.02 2.49 -6.96
N ASP A 59 -6.65 2.86 -8.06
CA ASP A 59 -7.77 3.81 -8.13
C ASP A 59 -8.94 3.46 -7.20
N ALA A 60 -9.19 2.18 -6.94
CA ALA A 60 -10.22 1.74 -6.01
C ALA A 60 -9.96 2.14 -4.54
N GLY A 61 -8.74 2.57 -4.21
CA GLY A 61 -8.39 3.14 -2.90
C GLY A 61 -8.78 4.60 -2.72
N LEU A 62 -9.08 5.34 -3.79
CA LEU A 62 -9.44 6.75 -3.73
C LEU A 62 -10.68 7.02 -2.86
N PRO A 63 -11.78 6.25 -2.97
CA PRO A 63 -12.94 6.43 -2.08
C PRO A 63 -12.60 6.20 -0.61
N ILE A 64 -11.71 5.25 -0.31
CA ILE A 64 -11.25 4.98 1.05
C ILE A 64 -10.49 6.18 1.59
N GLY A 65 -9.56 6.73 0.80
CA GLY A 65 -8.80 7.92 1.17
C GLY A 65 -9.68 9.14 1.38
N ALA A 66 -10.68 9.36 0.52
CA ALA A 66 -11.64 10.44 0.66
C ALA A 66 -12.47 10.32 1.94
N ALA A 67 -12.97 9.12 2.25
CA ALA A 67 -13.71 8.85 3.47
C ALA A 67 -12.86 9.05 4.72
N GLN A 68 -11.62 8.60 4.71
CA GLN A 68 -10.67 8.79 5.82
C GLN A 68 -10.32 10.27 6.02
N TYR A 69 -10.17 11.03 4.95
CA TYR A 69 -9.91 12.45 5.02
C TYR A 69 -11.05 13.18 5.73
N ILE A 70 -12.30 12.93 5.33
CA ILE A 70 -13.47 13.54 5.97
C ILE A 70 -13.56 13.11 7.42
N TYR A 71 -13.43 11.83 7.70
CA TYR A 71 -13.59 11.29 9.06
C TYR A 71 -12.54 11.85 10.04
N HIS A 72 -11.30 11.93 9.64
CA HIS A 72 -10.22 12.35 10.51
C HIS A 72 -9.96 13.86 10.47
N ASN A 73 -9.94 14.46 9.29
CA ASN A 73 -9.53 15.84 9.12
C ASN A 73 -10.70 16.81 9.26
N GLU A 74 -11.85 16.53 8.61
CA GLU A 74 -13.00 17.42 8.65
C GLU A 74 -13.81 17.24 9.95
N LEU A 75 -14.05 16.00 10.35
CA LEU A 75 -14.81 15.69 11.56
C LEU A 75 -13.95 15.58 12.82
N GLY A 76 -12.65 15.61 12.70
CA GLY A 76 -11.72 15.58 13.83
C GLY A 76 -11.69 14.29 14.64
N ASN A 77 -12.14 13.18 14.08
CA ASN A 77 -12.14 11.90 14.77
C ASN A 77 -10.74 11.31 14.90
N PRO A 78 -10.42 10.65 16.03
CA PRO A 78 -9.11 10.02 16.21
C PRO A 78 -8.92 8.83 15.28
N ARG A 79 -7.65 8.47 15.01
CA ARG A 79 -7.33 7.26 14.27
C ARG A 79 -7.78 6.02 15.05
N VAL A 80 -8.46 5.11 14.37
CA VAL A 80 -8.81 3.80 14.89
C VAL A 80 -7.74 2.81 14.45
N LYS A 81 -7.17 2.07 15.42
CA LYS A 81 -6.26 0.99 15.10
C LYS A 81 -7.06 -0.18 14.52
N TRP A 82 -6.66 -0.65 13.36
CA TRP A 82 -7.26 -1.85 12.77
C TRP A 82 -6.97 -3.07 13.64
N ASP A 83 -7.99 -3.90 13.84
CA ASP A 83 -7.81 -5.23 14.42
C ASP A 83 -6.97 -6.11 13.48
N ASP A 84 -6.52 -7.27 13.97
CA ASP A 84 -5.70 -8.23 13.22
C ASP A 84 -6.40 -8.84 11.99
N LYS A 85 -7.63 -8.42 11.71
CA LYS A 85 -8.36 -8.81 10.51
C LYS A 85 -7.82 -8.05 9.31
N SER A 86 -7.65 -8.76 8.21
CA SER A 86 -7.17 -8.16 6.96
C SER A 86 -8.04 -6.97 6.55
N PRO A 87 -7.47 -5.77 6.42
CA PRO A 87 -8.22 -4.59 5.98
C PRO A 87 -8.71 -4.68 4.53
N THR A 88 -8.40 -5.77 3.83
CA THR A 88 -8.84 -6.04 2.45
C THR A 88 -10.29 -6.51 2.38
N TYR A 89 -10.77 -7.19 3.42
CA TYR A 89 -12.09 -7.84 3.44
C TYR A 89 -13.02 -7.14 4.42
N LEU A 90 -13.49 -5.95 4.04
CA LEU A 90 -14.34 -5.09 4.87
C LEU A 90 -15.84 -5.18 4.53
N GLY A 91 -16.20 -5.96 3.49
CA GLY A 91 -17.59 -6.15 3.09
C GLY A 91 -18.35 -7.10 3.99
N GLU A 92 -19.68 -7.10 3.86
CA GLU A 92 -20.53 -8.05 4.56
C GLU A 92 -20.27 -9.49 4.08
N ILE A 93 -20.29 -10.42 5.03
CA ILE A 93 -20.13 -11.85 4.71
C ILE A 93 -21.51 -12.42 4.39
N TYR A 94 -21.74 -12.76 3.13
CA TYR A 94 -22.92 -13.49 2.71
C TYR A 94 -22.64 -14.99 2.74
N VAL A 95 -23.30 -15.72 3.64
CA VAL A 95 -23.25 -17.18 3.65
C VAL A 95 -24.33 -17.69 2.68
N MET A 96 -23.92 -18.14 1.51
CA MET A 96 -24.80 -18.81 0.58
C MET A 96 -25.03 -20.25 1.09
N MET A 97 -26.17 -20.50 1.74
CA MET A 97 -26.60 -21.86 2.03
C MET A 97 -27.12 -22.48 0.72
N ILE A 98 -26.30 -23.27 0.05
CA ILE A 98 -26.75 -24.16 -1.00
C ILE A 98 -27.40 -25.36 -0.30
N LYS A 99 -28.74 -25.41 -0.28
CA LYS A 99 -29.47 -26.65 0.02
C LYS A 99 -29.29 -27.56 -1.16
N LEU A 100 -28.50 -28.61 -1.01
CA LEU A 100 -28.46 -29.73 -1.90
C LEU A 100 -29.72 -30.59 -1.75
#